data_c2f05c3989ded638e7dc6754e8554a79
#
_entry.id   c2f05c3989ded638e7dc6754e8554a79
#
_cell.length_a   1.000
_cell.length_b   1.000
_cell.length_c   1.000
_cell.angle_alpha   90.00
_cell.angle_beta   90.00
_cell.angle_gamma   90.00
#
_symmetry.space_group_name_H-M   'P 1'
#
loop_
_entity.id
_entity.type
_entity.pdbx_description
1 polymer ?
#
loop_
_entity_poly.entity_id
_entity_poly.type
_entity_poly.pdbx_seq_one_letter_code
_entity_poly.pdbx_strand_id
1 'polypeptide(L)'
;ALMQEALADVEMKTATLKQATREWERVKILFEQDSTSQKDRDSALSAYETAQASLKASQANLKKAQIDLGYTKVKAPISGFTSLNKQDLGSYVGSTNESMILTTITQTNPIYVEFSLPDIEFLKKRFISESSFSCRKMRLLSTHHCG
;
A
#
# COMPACT_ATOMS: atom_id res chain seq x y z
N ALA A 1 18.71 5.72 -8.73
CA ALA A 1 19.11 5.04 -9.98
C ALA A 1 17.99 4.12 -10.48
N LEU A 2 17.56 3.08 -9.76
CA LEU A 2 16.55 2.08 -10.19
C LEU A 2 15.20 2.67 -10.62
N MET A 3 14.70 3.69 -9.92
CA MET A 3 13.44 4.34 -10.29
C MET A 3 13.55 5.12 -11.63
N GLN A 4 14.67 5.77 -11.90
CA GLN A 4 14.88 6.47 -13.17
C GLN A 4 15.02 5.51 -14.34
N GLU A 5 15.67 4.38 -14.13
CA GLU A 5 15.77 3.29 -15.11
C GLU A 5 14.37 2.74 -15.47
N ALA A 6 13.55 2.46 -14.44
CA ALA A 6 12.17 2.00 -14.66
C ALA A 6 11.30 3.05 -15.38
N LEU A 7 11.51 4.36 -15.14
CA LEU A 7 10.85 5.43 -15.88
C LEU A 7 11.24 5.43 -17.36
N ALA A 8 12.53 5.34 -17.65
CA ALA A 8 13.03 5.28 -19.02
C ALA A 8 12.51 4.06 -19.79
N ASP A 9 12.38 2.90 -19.12
CA ASP A 9 11.79 1.71 -19.72
C ASP A 9 10.31 1.93 -20.09
N VAL A 10 9.52 2.56 -19.21
CA VAL A 10 8.11 2.91 -19.49
C VAL A 10 8.02 3.86 -20.70
N GLU A 11 8.90 4.86 -20.80
CA GLU A 11 8.92 5.77 -21.94
C GLU A 11 9.26 5.02 -23.25
N MET A 12 10.24 4.14 -23.22
CA MET A 12 10.60 3.31 -24.37
C MET A 12 9.44 2.41 -24.82
N LYS A 13 8.76 1.72 -23.87
CA LYS A 13 7.60 0.87 -24.18
C LYS A 13 6.41 1.68 -24.66
N THR A 14 6.24 2.91 -24.16
CA THR A 14 5.21 3.84 -24.65
C THR A 14 5.46 4.24 -26.11
N ALA A 15 6.70 4.50 -26.49
CA ALA A 15 7.07 4.79 -27.86
C ALA A 15 6.81 3.58 -28.79
N THR A 16 7.17 2.38 -28.34
CA THR A 16 6.90 1.12 -29.06
C THR A 16 5.41 0.90 -29.27
N LEU A 17 4.59 1.12 -28.23
CA LEU A 17 3.13 1.01 -28.34
C LEU A 17 2.56 2.03 -29.33
N LYS A 18 3.02 3.28 -29.30
CA LYS A 18 2.60 4.31 -30.27
C LYS A 18 2.93 3.91 -31.71
N GLN A 19 4.07 3.27 -31.94
CA GLN A 19 4.44 2.74 -33.25
C GLN A 19 3.50 1.61 -33.67
N ALA A 20 3.28 0.62 -32.79
CA ALA A 20 2.39 -0.52 -33.08
C ALA A 20 0.94 -0.07 -33.29
N THR A 21 0.47 0.94 -32.54
CA THR A 21 -0.87 1.51 -32.72
C THR A 21 -1.04 2.12 -34.11
N ARG A 22 -0.09 2.94 -34.57
CA ARG A 22 -0.13 3.54 -35.91
C ARG A 22 -0.10 2.50 -37.03
N GLU A 23 0.66 1.43 -36.86
CA GLU A 23 0.73 0.33 -37.80
C GLU A 23 -0.59 -0.45 -37.85
N TRP A 24 -1.15 -0.76 -36.67
CA TRP A 24 -2.45 -1.41 -36.56
C TRP A 24 -3.57 -0.57 -37.23
N GLU A 25 -3.64 0.72 -36.94
CA GLU A 25 -4.62 1.63 -37.54
C GLU A 25 -4.51 1.68 -39.07
N ARG A 26 -3.28 1.74 -39.59
CA ARG A 26 -3.00 1.71 -41.03
C ARG A 26 -3.49 0.42 -41.68
N VAL A 27 -3.06 -0.73 -41.10
CA VAL A 27 -3.42 -2.04 -41.63
C VAL A 27 -4.92 -2.29 -41.55
N LYS A 28 -5.57 -1.82 -40.47
CA LYS A 28 -7.03 -1.90 -40.33
C LYS A 28 -7.77 -1.19 -41.50
N ILE A 29 -7.37 0.03 -41.80
CA ILE A 29 -7.96 0.78 -42.92
C ILE A 29 -7.72 0.09 -44.27
N LEU A 30 -6.51 -0.42 -44.51
CA LEU A 30 -6.18 -1.15 -45.72
C LEU A 30 -6.97 -2.46 -45.84
N PHE A 31 -7.24 -3.13 -44.75
CA PHE A 31 -8.06 -4.33 -44.73
C PHE A 31 -9.54 -4.02 -45.04
N GLU A 32 -10.10 -2.93 -44.54
CA GLU A 32 -11.45 -2.46 -44.86
C GLU A 32 -11.60 -2.08 -46.35
N GLN A 33 -10.48 -1.78 -47.05
CA GLN A 33 -10.40 -1.49 -48.45
C GLN A 33 -10.01 -2.72 -49.31
N ASP A 34 -10.03 -3.91 -48.77
CA ASP A 34 -9.58 -5.16 -49.42
C ASP A 34 -8.15 -5.10 -50.00
N SER A 35 -7.31 -4.21 -49.43
CA SER A 35 -5.97 -3.92 -49.96
C SER A 35 -4.83 -4.64 -49.19
N THR A 36 -5.17 -5.49 -48.19
CA THR A 36 -4.20 -6.27 -47.43
C THR A 36 -4.75 -7.66 -47.03
N SER A 37 -3.87 -8.57 -46.68
CA SER A 37 -4.26 -9.93 -46.32
C SER A 37 -4.72 -10.01 -44.86
N GLN A 38 -5.55 -11.02 -44.53
CA GLN A 38 -5.95 -11.33 -43.18
C GLN A 38 -4.73 -11.62 -42.27
N LYS A 39 -3.70 -12.28 -42.82
CA LYS A 39 -2.47 -12.57 -42.11
C LYS A 39 -1.76 -11.28 -41.64
N ASP A 40 -1.69 -10.27 -42.51
CA ASP A 40 -1.04 -9.00 -42.17
C ASP A 40 -1.82 -8.24 -41.09
N ARG A 41 -3.16 -8.26 -41.16
CA ARG A 41 -4.05 -7.71 -40.14
C ARG A 41 -3.82 -8.39 -38.77
N ASP A 42 -3.80 -9.72 -38.74
CA ASP A 42 -3.66 -10.48 -37.49
C ASP A 42 -2.25 -10.32 -36.92
N SER A 43 -1.23 -10.17 -37.76
CA SER A 43 0.14 -9.86 -37.37
C SER A 43 0.24 -8.47 -36.73
N ALA A 44 -0.38 -7.45 -37.32
CA ALA A 44 -0.38 -6.08 -36.79
C ALA A 44 -1.15 -6.00 -35.45
N LEU A 45 -2.28 -6.72 -35.34
CA LEU A 45 -3.03 -6.82 -34.11
C LEU A 45 -2.21 -7.48 -33.00
N SER A 46 -1.57 -8.60 -33.26
CA SER A 46 -0.70 -9.32 -32.33
C SER A 46 0.49 -8.45 -31.86
N ALA A 47 1.09 -7.67 -32.76
CA ALA A 47 2.15 -6.72 -32.41
C ALA A 47 1.65 -5.60 -31.49
N TYR A 48 0.45 -5.07 -31.74
CA TYR A 48 -0.19 -4.07 -30.89
C TYR A 48 -0.47 -4.62 -29.48
N GLU A 49 -1.08 -5.80 -29.40
CA GLU A 49 -1.39 -6.45 -28.13
C GLU A 49 -0.13 -6.77 -27.30
N THR A 50 0.91 -7.24 -27.98
CA THR A 50 2.22 -7.51 -27.36
C THR A 50 2.87 -6.23 -26.83
N ALA A 51 2.82 -5.14 -27.58
CA ALA A 51 3.33 -3.85 -27.15
C ALA A 51 2.54 -3.31 -25.96
N GLN A 52 1.22 -3.47 -25.95
CA GLN A 52 0.36 -3.08 -24.83
C GLN A 52 0.68 -3.88 -23.56
N ALA A 53 0.85 -5.20 -23.68
CA ALA A 53 1.23 -6.06 -22.58
C ALA A 53 2.62 -5.70 -22.01
N SER A 54 3.59 -5.43 -22.90
CA SER A 54 4.92 -4.96 -22.53
C SER A 54 4.89 -3.66 -21.74
N LEU A 55 4.10 -2.68 -22.16
CA LEU A 55 3.95 -1.42 -21.44
C LEU A 55 3.38 -1.67 -20.03
N LYS A 56 2.37 -2.52 -19.92
CA LYS A 56 1.76 -2.88 -18.62
C LYS A 56 2.75 -3.53 -17.67
N ALA A 57 3.65 -4.38 -18.19
CA ALA A 57 4.72 -5.00 -17.42
C ALA A 57 5.73 -3.95 -16.92
N SER A 58 6.16 -3.02 -17.77
CA SER A 58 7.07 -1.93 -17.39
C SER A 58 6.46 -0.99 -16.35
N GLN A 59 5.15 -0.68 -16.45
CA GLN A 59 4.44 0.09 -15.45
C GLN A 59 4.39 -0.62 -14.09
N ALA A 60 4.22 -1.94 -14.06
CA ALA A 60 4.29 -2.72 -12.83
C ALA A 60 5.69 -2.67 -12.19
N ASN A 61 6.74 -2.75 -13.00
CA ASN A 61 8.12 -2.61 -12.54
C ASN A 61 8.40 -1.21 -11.98
N LEU A 62 7.91 -0.16 -12.62
CA LEU A 62 8.01 1.20 -12.11
C LEU A 62 7.31 1.33 -10.75
N LYS A 63 6.11 0.78 -10.61
CA LYS A 63 5.39 0.77 -9.34
C LYS A 63 6.16 0.04 -8.24
N LYS A 64 6.79 -1.08 -8.55
CA LYS A 64 7.68 -1.79 -7.63
C LYS A 64 8.84 -0.91 -7.18
N ALA A 65 9.55 -0.28 -8.12
CA ALA A 65 10.66 0.62 -7.81
C ALA A 65 10.23 1.84 -6.96
N GLN A 66 9.00 2.34 -7.15
CA GLN A 66 8.41 3.39 -6.31
C GLN A 66 8.14 2.92 -4.88
N ILE A 67 7.65 1.70 -4.71
CA ILE A 67 7.41 1.08 -3.40
C ILE A 67 8.76 0.89 -2.68
N ASP A 68 9.76 0.37 -3.38
CA ASP A 68 11.10 0.14 -2.82
C ASP A 68 11.74 1.47 -2.38
N LEU A 69 11.56 2.54 -3.16
CA LEU A 69 11.96 3.89 -2.75
C LEU A 69 11.15 4.37 -1.53
N GLY A 70 9.87 4.02 -1.44
CA GLY A 70 9.02 4.34 -0.29
C GLY A 70 9.55 3.73 1.02
N TYR A 71 10.08 2.51 0.97
CA TYR A 71 10.65 1.83 2.14
C TYR A 71 11.93 2.51 2.66
N THR A 72 12.61 3.30 1.84
CA THR A 72 13.77 4.08 2.32
C THR A 72 13.38 5.25 3.23
N LYS A 73 12.10 5.61 3.27
CA LYS A 73 11.56 6.69 4.11
C LYS A 73 10.63 6.11 5.18
N VAL A 74 11.20 5.76 6.32
CA VAL A 74 10.43 5.25 7.46
C VAL A 74 9.63 6.38 8.09
N LYS A 75 8.30 6.21 8.15
CA LYS A 75 7.38 7.16 8.79
C LYS A 75 6.73 6.52 10.00
N ALA A 76 6.48 7.33 11.03
CA ALA A 76 5.73 6.89 12.20
C ALA A 76 4.28 6.54 11.81
N PRO A 77 3.78 5.33 12.13
CA PRO A 77 2.40 4.94 11.81
C PRO A 77 1.36 5.57 12.75
N ILE A 78 1.79 6.03 13.93
CA ILE A 78 0.95 6.64 14.96
C ILE A 78 1.59 7.92 15.48
N SER A 79 0.77 8.83 16.01
CA SER A 79 1.23 10.00 16.75
C SER A 79 1.45 9.65 18.21
N GLY A 80 2.54 10.12 18.80
CA GLY A 80 2.86 9.83 20.20
C GLY A 80 4.24 10.34 20.59
N PHE A 81 4.69 9.98 21.78
CA PHE A 81 6.02 10.27 22.26
C PHE A 81 7.01 9.19 21.83
N THR A 82 8.14 9.60 21.27
CA THR A 82 9.22 8.69 20.89
C THR A 82 10.14 8.43 22.09
N SER A 83 10.58 7.19 22.23
CA SER A 83 11.65 6.83 23.15
C SER A 83 13.03 7.20 22.56
N LEU A 84 14.10 6.92 23.29
CA LEU A 84 15.46 7.09 22.82
C LEU A 84 15.71 6.31 21.53
N ASN A 85 16.54 6.86 20.66
CA ASN A 85 17.00 6.16 19.47
C ASN A 85 17.76 4.90 19.88
N LYS A 86 17.43 3.78 19.23
CA LYS A 86 18.18 2.53 19.42
C LYS A 86 19.29 2.36 18.39
N GLN A 87 19.25 3.14 17.32
CA GLN A 87 20.22 3.12 16.24
C GLN A 87 20.76 4.54 16.00
N ASP A 88 22.08 4.66 15.88
CA ASP A 88 22.75 5.91 15.57
C ASP A 88 22.84 6.13 14.06
N LEU A 89 23.13 7.37 13.66
CA LEU A 89 23.39 7.72 12.27
C LEU A 89 24.60 6.94 11.75
N GLY A 90 24.41 6.25 10.64
CA GLY A 90 25.43 5.39 10.03
C GLY A 90 25.41 3.94 10.49
N SER A 91 24.58 3.59 11.47
CA SER A 91 24.37 2.21 11.89
C SER A 91 23.67 1.40 10.79
N TYR A 92 24.08 0.15 10.64
CA TYR A 92 23.40 -0.78 9.74
C TYR A 92 22.06 -1.22 10.34
N VAL A 93 20.98 -1.00 9.59
CA VAL A 93 19.64 -1.50 9.92
C VAL A 93 19.40 -2.76 9.10
N GLY A 94 19.43 -3.90 9.77
CA GLY A 94 19.37 -5.22 9.13
C GLY A 94 18.13 -6.03 9.48
N SER A 95 18.15 -7.31 9.13
CA SER A 95 17.06 -8.26 9.32
C SER A 95 17.04 -8.95 10.68
N THR A 96 17.98 -8.67 11.57
CA THR A 96 18.00 -9.20 12.94
C THR A 96 17.10 -8.39 13.85
N ASN A 97 16.36 -9.05 14.76
CA ASN A 97 15.34 -8.42 15.61
C ASN A 97 15.80 -7.16 16.36
N GLU A 98 17.03 -7.12 16.84
CA GLU A 98 17.57 -5.97 17.56
C GLU A 98 17.94 -4.80 16.64
N SER A 99 18.41 -5.07 15.42
CA SER A 99 18.79 -4.06 14.45
C SER A 99 17.62 -3.51 13.61
N MET A 100 16.41 -4.10 13.74
CA MET A 100 15.21 -3.62 13.05
C MET A 100 14.50 -2.48 13.79
N ILE A 101 14.70 -2.34 15.09
CA ILE A 101 13.97 -1.36 15.90
C ILE A 101 14.74 -0.05 15.92
N LEU A 102 14.19 0.98 15.28
CA LEU A 102 14.74 2.34 15.28
C LEU A 102 14.41 3.09 16.57
N THR A 103 13.13 3.09 16.93
CA THR A 103 12.60 3.71 18.15
C THR A 103 11.25 3.11 18.49
N THR A 104 10.77 3.34 19.70
CA THR A 104 9.42 2.95 20.13
C THR A 104 8.56 4.20 20.26
N ILE A 105 7.33 4.15 19.77
CA ILE A 105 6.36 5.25 19.88
C ILE A 105 5.25 4.82 20.83
N THR A 106 5.03 5.62 21.87
CA THR A 106 3.96 5.40 22.85
C THR A 106 2.86 6.43 22.62
N GLN A 107 1.66 5.93 22.32
CA GLN A 107 0.49 6.79 22.20
C GLN A 107 -0.10 7.05 23.58
N THR A 108 -0.25 8.33 23.93
CA THR A 108 -0.79 8.76 25.24
C THR A 108 -2.20 9.34 25.14
N ASN A 109 -2.73 9.49 23.96
CA ASN A 109 -4.10 9.96 23.71
C ASN A 109 -4.73 9.18 22.54
N PRO A 110 -5.78 8.36 22.75
CA PRO A 110 -6.44 8.04 24.04
C PRO A 110 -5.63 7.07 24.92
N ILE A 111 -5.86 7.13 26.23
CA ILE A 111 -5.37 6.17 27.20
C ILE A 111 -6.48 5.16 27.50
N TYR A 112 -6.14 3.88 27.52
CA TYR A 112 -7.02 2.82 27.96
C TYR A 112 -6.73 2.50 29.44
N VAL A 113 -7.79 2.48 30.24
CA VAL A 113 -7.71 2.11 31.65
C VAL A 113 -8.48 0.82 31.85
N GLU A 114 -7.80 -0.22 32.29
CA GLU A 114 -8.42 -1.49 32.68
C GLU A 114 -8.56 -1.52 34.20
N PHE A 115 -9.76 -1.85 34.67
CA PHE A 115 -10.03 -2.01 36.09
C PHE A 115 -11.00 -3.16 36.32
N SER A 116 -10.77 -3.93 37.36
CA SER A 116 -11.65 -5.00 37.82
C SER A 116 -12.63 -4.46 38.82
N LEU A 117 -13.92 -4.68 38.63
CA LEU A 117 -14.95 -4.38 39.60
C LEU A 117 -15.52 -5.68 40.14
N PRO A 118 -15.64 -5.82 41.50
CA PRO A 118 -16.38 -6.93 42.08
C PRO A 118 -17.84 -6.91 41.63
N ASP A 119 -18.43 -8.06 41.39
CA ASP A 119 -19.74 -8.25 40.82
C ASP A 119 -20.87 -7.47 41.55
N ILE A 120 -20.78 -7.37 42.88
CA ILE A 120 -21.72 -6.66 43.75
C ILE A 120 -21.70 -5.13 43.45
N GLU A 121 -20.56 -4.54 43.18
CA GLU A 121 -20.46 -3.10 42.88
C GLU A 121 -20.96 -2.74 41.46
N PHE A 122 -20.81 -3.65 40.51
CA PHE A 122 -21.35 -3.50 39.16
C PHE A 122 -22.87 -3.42 39.18
N LEU A 123 -23.56 -4.27 39.96
CA LEU A 123 -25.02 -4.27 40.10
C LEU A 123 -25.51 -2.99 40.79
N LYS A 124 -24.86 -2.47 41.78
CA LYS A 124 -25.23 -1.22 42.47
C LYS A 124 -25.12 0.00 41.51
N LYS A 125 -24.10 0.09 40.69
CA LYS A 125 -23.93 1.22 39.74
C LYS A 125 -24.91 1.20 38.58
N ARG A 126 -25.40 0.03 38.17
CA ARG A 126 -26.41 -0.08 37.12
C ARG A 126 -27.76 0.57 37.49
N PHE A 127 -28.08 0.63 38.77
CA PHE A 127 -29.30 1.30 39.29
C PHE A 127 -29.20 2.82 39.48
N ILE A 128 -28.00 3.40 39.44
CA ILE A 128 -27.77 4.84 39.70
C ILE A 128 -27.54 5.65 38.41
N SER A 129 -27.33 5.01 37.26
CA SER A 129 -26.92 5.69 36.02
C SER A 129 -28.04 6.01 35.05
N GLU A 130 -29.20 6.51 35.53
CA GLU A 130 -30.20 7.15 34.64
C GLU A 130 -30.14 8.67 34.65
N SER A 131 -29.13 9.30 35.19
CA SER A 131 -28.96 10.75 35.11
C SER A 131 -27.57 11.15 34.66
N SER A 132 -27.49 11.51 33.37
CA SER A 132 -26.53 12.48 32.83
C SER A 132 -25.05 12.19 33.04
N PHE A 133 -24.45 11.42 32.10
CA PHE A 133 -23.05 11.64 31.75
C PHE A 133 -22.84 11.39 30.25
N SER A 134 -22.49 12.43 29.54
CA SER A 134 -21.95 12.37 28.16
C SER A 134 -20.59 11.66 28.21
N CYS A 135 -20.59 10.35 28.03
CA CYS A 135 -19.39 9.52 28.09
C CYS A 135 -18.83 9.27 26.70
N ARG A 136 -17.68 9.85 26.38
CA ARG A 136 -16.85 9.41 25.27
C ARG A 136 -16.50 7.93 25.51
N LYS A 137 -16.92 7.15 24.57
CA LYS A 137 -16.71 5.72 24.29
C LYS A 137 -15.76 4.96 25.27
N MET A 138 -16.31 4.47 26.35
CA MET A 138 -15.66 3.53 27.28
C MET A 138 -16.00 2.11 26.82
N ARG A 139 -15.02 1.34 26.37
CA ARG A 139 -15.23 -0.06 26.01
C ARG A 139 -14.92 -0.92 27.25
N LEU A 140 -15.96 -1.37 27.94
CA LEU A 140 -15.84 -2.37 29.03
C LEU A 140 -15.62 -3.76 28.41
N LEU A 141 -14.48 -4.37 28.67
CA LEU A 141 -14.24 -5.79 28.41
C LEU A 141 -14.59 -6.55 29.69
N SER A 142 -15.76 -7.18 29.70
CA SER A 142 -16.14 -8.15 30.73
C SER A 142 -15.47 -9.48 30.39
N THR A 143 -14.47 -9.89 31.17
CA THR A 143 -13.94 -11.26 31.13
C THR A 143 -14.83 -12.17 31.98
N HIS A 144 -15.81 -12.83 31.37
CA HIS A 144 -16.44 -13.99 31.98
C HIS A 144 -15.46 -15.17 31.96
N HIS A 145 -14.89 -15.45 33.12
CA HIS A 145 -14.28 -16.75 33.40
C HIS A 145 -15.38 -17.64 34.03
N CYS A 146 -16.01 -18.50 33.24
CA CYS A 146 -16.73 -19.65 33.77
C CYS A 146 -15.70 -20.76 34.02
N GLY A 147 -15.49 -21.12 35.31
CA GLY A 147 -14.92 -22.38 35.71
C GLY A 147 -15.98 -23.48 35.68
#